data_879805030862cae8bb2bde6d718d0a63
#
_entry.id   879805030862cae8bb2bde6d718d0a63
#
_cell.length_a   1.000
_cell.length_b   1.000
_cell.length_c   1.000
_cell.angle_alpha   90.00
_cell.angle_beta   90.00
_cell.angle_gamma   90.00
#
_symmetry.space_group_name_H-M   'P 1'
#
loop_
_entity.id
_entity.type
_entity.pdbx_description
1 polymer ?
#
loop_
_entity_poly.entity_id
_entity_poly.type
_entity_poly.pdbx_seq_one_letter_code
_entity_poly.pdbx_strand_id
1 'polypeptide(L)'
;MLYACKYTPVELLRGFGATCELAETDVSSFDEADRLAHANLCGYGKALIERMMASDAHEVVLVSCCDVVRRVYDVLAREVRLDFLYLLDLPHKRGEAERRLLRERLADLARSYSAYAGTSFDAGLALAGVEPFVPRTDPRVTLLGAHATPPLLKAVERDLGGAVENATCTNRQLLVSPPPELARATSESGCDACEGRVGADPLEAFLDWYVGALLDQTPCMRMDDVAAREALRGGTGRRGIVYHTMKFCDYYGFEYGEAAREGDVPMVKIETDGTSQSAGQLHTRLEAFGETLHGTEVAHEVAAKRGAGTRGTYVMGVDSGSTSTDAAIVDGEGRIVASVILPTGARASESAARAKAEVLKRADLEETDMTLKVSTGYGRDAIPGMDTSITEITCHARGAHELAPDVRSVIDIGGQDSKVIHLSPSGEGVNFVMNDKCAAGTGRFMEAMAR
;
A
#
# COMPACT_ATOMS: atom_id res chain seq x y z
N MET A 1 -7.75 16.31 -19.31
CA MET A 1 -6.33 16.46 -18.90
C MET A 1 -5.93 15.36 -17.95
N LEU A 2 -4.84 14.66 -18.20
CA LEU A 2 -4.29 13.67 -17.26
C LEU A 2 -3.17 14.28 -16.38
N TYR A 3 -3.13 13.85 -15.13
CA TYR A 3 -2.04 14.19 -14.19
C TYR A 3 -1.61 12.99 -13.37
N ALA A 4 -0.42 13.06 -12.73
CA ALA A 4 0.20 11.89 -12.11
C ALA A 4 0.66 12.12 -10.66
N CYS A 5 0.71 13.34 -10.15
CA CYS A 5 1.31 13.67 -8.86
C CYS A 5 0.35 14.51 -8.01
N LYS A 6 0.34 14.29 -6.69
CA LYS A 6 -0.47 15.09 -5.76
C LYS A 6 -0.13 16.59 -5.74
N TYR A 7 1.06 16.95 -6.18
CA TYR A 7 1.46 18.34 -6.32
C TYR A 7 1.05 18.98 -7.66
N THR A 8 0.33 18.23 -8.52
CA THR A 8 -0.26 18.84 -9.72
C THR A 8 -1.29 19.87 -9.30
N PRO A 9 -1.25 21.11 -9.85
CA PRO A 9 -2.14 22.17 -9.44
C PRO A 9 -3.53 22.05 -10.09
N VAL A 10 -4.27 21.03 -9.73
CA VAL A 10 -5.56 20.66 -10.31
C VAL A 10 -6.58 21.79 -10.18
N GLU A 11 -6.61 22.45 -9.01
CA GLU A 11 -7.55 23.54 -8.75
C GLU A 11 -7.24 24.77 -9.64
N LEU A 12 -5.97 25.10 -9.82
CA LEU A 12 -5.56 26.17 -10.75
C LEU A 12 -6.02 25.87 -12.18
N LEU A 13 -5.78 24.66 -12.65
CA LEU A 13 -6.17 24.22 -14.01
C LEU A 13 -7.68 24.18 -14.19
N ARG A 14 -8.41 23.72 -13.16
CA ARG A 14 -9.87 23.77 -13.12
C ARG A 14 -10.41 25.20 -13.23
N GLY A 15 -9.73 26.17 -12.63
CA GLY A 15 -10.04 27.58 -12.76
C GLY A 15 -10.02 28.09 -14.19
N PHE A 16 -9.37 27.44 -15.13
CA PHE A 16 -9.40 27.69 -16.56
C PHE A 16 -10.34 26.77 -17.33
N GLY A 17 -11.17 25.97 -16.64
CA GLY A 17 -12.14 25.07 -17.25
C GLY A 17 -11.61 23.65 -17.52
N ALA A 18 -10.39 23.30 -17.10
CA ALA A 18 -9.85 21.95 -17.29
C ALA A 18 -10.61 20.90 -16.47
N THR A 19 -10.94 19.76 -17.09
CA THR A 19 -11.34 18.56 -16.37
C THR A 19 -10.10 17.70 -16.14
N CYS A 20 -9.68 17.59 -14.87
CA CYS A 20 -8.44 16.91 -14.48
C CYS A 20 -8.74 15.50 -13.92
N GLU A 21 -8.05 14.50 -14.42
CA GLU A 21 -8.15 13.10 -14.02
C GLU A 21 -6.76 12.56 -13.62
N LEU A 22 -6.69 11.86 -12.48
CA LEU A 22 -5.48 11.16 -12.08
C LEU A 22 -5.24 9.99 -13.03
N ALA A 23 -4.05 9.90 -13.60
CA ALA A 23 -3.67 8.78 -14.44
C ALA A 23 -3.62 7.50 -13.60
N GLU A 24 -4.59 6.61 -13.80
CA GLU A 24 -4.60 5.30 -13.18
C GLU A 24 -3.49 4.44 -13.80
N THR A 25 -2.71 3.80 -12.94
CA THR A 25 -1.52 3.03 -13.32
C THR A 25 -1.69 1.52 -13.07
N ASP A 26 -2.93 1.03 -13.12
CA ASP A 26 -3.22 -0.40 -13.11
C ASP A 26 -3.22 -0.91 -14.57
N VAL A 27 -2.09 -1.47 -14.98
CA VAL A 27 -1.86 -1.95 -16.35
C VAL A 27 -1.58 -3.45 -16.37
N SER A 28 -1.84 -4.11 -17.50
CA SER A 28 -1.65 -5.55 -17.66
C SER A 28 -0.24 -5.93 -18.11
N SER A 29 0.44 -5.05 -18.83
CA SER A 29 1.79 -5.26 -19.37
C SER A 29 2.56 -3.95 -19.48
N PHE A 30 3.84 -4.02 -19.84
CA PHE A 30 4.73 -2.89 -20.08
C PHE A 30 5.31 -2.90 -21.53
N ASP A 31 4.56 -3.36 -22.49
CA ASP A 31 5.06 -3.58 -23.86
C ASP A 31 5.56 -2.28 -24.51
N GLU A 32 4.79 -1.21 -24.42
CA GLU A 32 5.20 0.09 -24.97
C GLU A 32 6.29 0.76 -24.11
N ALA A 33 6.17 0.70 -22.79
CA ALA A 33 7.18 1.26 -21.90
C ALA A 33 8.55 0.57 -22.07
N ASP A 34 8.59 -0.76 -22.21
CA ASP A 34 9.83 -1.50 -22.40
C ASP A 34 10.45 -1.26 -23.80
N ARG A 35 9.63 -0.85 -24.79
CA ARG A 35 10.12 -0.42 -26.12
C ARG A 35 10.73 0.98 -26.09
N LEU A 36 10.17 1.89 -25.27
CA LEU A 36 10.47 3.33 -25.28
C LEU A 36 11.41 3.78 -24.19
N ALA A 37 11.51 3.05 -23.10
CA ALA A 37 12.27 3.43 -21.92
C ALA A 37 13.22 2.33 -21.45
N HIS A 38 14.13 2.68 -20.54
CA HIS A 38 15.10 1.72 -19.99
C HIS A 38 14.39 0.66 -19.13
N ALA A 39 14.86 -0.59 -19.21
CA ALA A 39 14.28 -1.74 -18.49
C ALA A 39 14.18 -1.52 -16.96
N ASN A 40 15.10 -0.76 -16.37
CA ASN A 40 15.12 -0.43 -14.95
C ASN A 40 14.31 0.83 -14.58
N LEU A 41 13.48 1.35 -15.48
CA LEU A 41 12.52 2.39 -15.11
C LEU A 41 11.57 1.79 -14.06
N CYS A 42 11.22 2.54 -13.01
CA CYS A 42 10.33 2.00 -11.98
C CYS A 42 8.93 1.68 -12.54
N GLY A 43 8.26 0.69 -11.94
CA GLY A 43 6.95 0.22 -12.41
C GLY A 43 5.91 1.34 -12.57
N TYR A 44 5.93 2.36 -11.69
CA TYR A 44 5.07 3.53 -11.83
C TYR A 44 5.31 4.32 -13.12
N GLY A 45 6.58 4.59 -13.45
CA GLY A 45 6.91 5.30 -14.69
C GLY A 45 6.54 4.51 -15.94
N LYS A 46 6.74 3.19 -15.93
CA LYS A 46 6.31 2.30 -17.02
C LYS A 46 4.79 2.33 -17.16
N ALA A 47 4.05 2.17 -16.06
CA ALA A 47 2.60 2.20 -16.07
C ALA A 47 2.04 3.56 -16.54
N LEU A 48 2.70 4.68 -16.21
CA LEU A 48 2.34 5.99 -16.74
C LEU A 48 2.52 6.06 -18.27
N ILE A 49 3.62 5.55 -18.81
CA ILE A 49 3.83 5.50 -20.26
C ILE A 49 2.72 4.68 -20.92
N GLU A 50 2.46 3.45 -20.45
CA GLU A 50 1.38 2.60 -20.98
C GLU A 50 0.03 3.30 -20.96
N ARG A 51 -0.34 3.88 -19.79
CA ARG A 51 -1.62 4.57 -19.63
C ARG A 51 -1.77 5.77 -20.55
N MET A 52 -0.71 6.56 -20.71
CA MET A 52 -0.72 7.76 -21.55
C MET A 52 -0.72 7.42 -23.04
N MET A 53 -0.01 6.36 -23.44
CA MET A 53 -0.03 5.86 -24.83
C MET A 53 -1.39 5.27 -25.21
N ALA A 54 -2.07 4.62 -24.29
CA ALA A 54 -3.38 3.99 -24.52
C ALA A 54 -4.57 4.97 -24.35
N SER A 55 -4.35 6.19 -23.89
CA SER A 55 -5.42 7.15 -23.62
C SER A 55 -5.69 8.05 -24.80
N ASP A 56 -6.96 8.49 -24.94
CA ASP A 56 -7.37 9.55 -25.88
C ASP A 56 -7.15 10.96 -25.27
N ALA A 57 -6.33 11.07 -24.21
CA ALA A 57 -6.07 12.36 -23.59
C ALA A 57 -5.15 13.20 -24.47
N HIS A 58 -5.59 14.42 -24.76
CA HIS A 58 -4.83 15.41 -25.54
C HIS A 58 -4.03 16.38 -24.68
N GLU A 59 -4.27 16.38 -23.36
CA GLU A 59 -3.65 17.29 -22.40
C GLU A 59 -3.03 16.52 -21.25
N VAL A 60 -1.77 16.82 -20.92
CA VAL A 60 -1.03 16.20 -19.83
C VAL A 60 -0.24 17.24 -19.06
N VAL A 61 -0.38 17.24 -17.73
CA VAL A 61 0.45 18.03 -16.82
C VAL A 61 1.18 17.09 -15.86
N LEU A 62 2.49 17.08 -15.96
CA LEU A 62 3.38 16.34 -15.09
C LEU A 62 4.09 17.29 -14.12
N VAL A 63 4.52 16.76 -12.98
CA VAL A 63 5.30 17.48 -11.99
C VAL A 63 6.67 16.81 -11.86
N SER A 64 7.73 17.59 -11.83
CA SER A 64 9.10 17.05 -11.70
C SER A 64 9.37 16.43 -10.32
N CYS A 65 8.44 15.59 -9.85
CA CYS A 65 8.49 14.99 -8.50
C CYS A 65 9.58 13.92 -8.35
N CYS A 66 10.06 13.31 -9.43
CA CYS A 66 11.21 12.42 -9.45
C CYS A 66 11.79 12.33 -10.87
N ASP A 67 12.99 11.78 -11.01
CA ASP A 67 13.67 11.66 -12.31
C ASP A 67 12.90 10.76 -13.28
N VAL A 68 12.20 9.77 -12.77
CA VAL A 68 11.34 8.91 -13.58
C VAL A 68 10.26 9.71 -14.30
N VAL A 69 9.56 10.61 -13.61
CA VAL A 69 8.51 11.44 -14.24
C VAL A 69 9.10 12.41 -15.27
N ARG A 70 10.34 12.89 -15.08
CA ARG A 70 11.06 13.65 -16.11
C ARG A 70 11.30 12.81 -17.36
N ARG A 71 11.68 11.53 -17.20
CA ARG A 71 11.85 10.60 -18.35
C ARG A 71 10.51 10.28 -19.01
N VAL A 72 9.44 10.11 -18.25
CA VAL A 72 8.09 9.99 -18.82
C VAL A 72 7.73 11.20 -19.66
N TYR A 73 8.00 12.40 -19.17
CA TYR A 73 7.78 13.64 -19.94
C TYR A 73 8.56 13.63 -21.27
N ASP A 74 9.85 13.26 -21.25
CA ASP A 74 10.67 13.19 -22.47
C ASP A 74 10.11 12.19 -23.50
N VAL A 75 9.62 11.03 -23.04
CA VAL A 75 8.99 10.02 -23.89
C VAL A 75 7.70 10.58 -24.49
N LEU A 76 6.82 11.18 -23.68
CA LEU A 76 5.56 11.74 -24.17
C LEU A 76 5.78 12.88 -25.18
N ALA A 77 6.71 13.76 -24.90
CA ALA A 77 7.04 14.89 -25.79
C ALA A 77 7.51 14.43 -27.19
N ARG A 78 8.07 13.21 -27.27
CA ARG A 78 8.61 12.67 -28.51
C ARG A 78 7.63 11.74 -29.22
N GLU A 79 6.94 10.88 -28.47
CA GLU A 79 6.22 9.73 -29.04
C GLU A 79 4.70 9.92 -29.07
N VAL A 80 4.15 10.90 -28.30
CA VAL A 80 2.70 11.12 -28.21
C VAL A 80 2.34 12.51 -28.77
N ARG A 81 1.30 12.56 -29.59
CA ARG A 81 0.79 13.82 -30.08
C ARG A 81 -0.20 14.42 -29.08
N LEU A 82 0.27 15.36 -28.27
CA LEU A 82 -0.51 16.06 -27.26
C LEU A 82 -0.73 17.52 -27.71
N ASP A 83 -1.91 18.05 -27.46
CA ASP A 83 -2.24 19.44 -27.71
C ASP A 83 -1.68 20.36 -26.62
N PHE A 84 -1.60 19.85 -25.38
CA PHE A 84 -0.94 20.51 -24.26
C PHE A 84 -0.13 19.51 -23.43
N LEU A 85 1.16 19.75 -23.34
CA LEU A 85 2.07 18.99 -22.47
C LEU A 85 2.91 19.97 -21.64
N TYR A 86 2.83 19.86 -20.32
CA TYR A 86 3.55 20.76 -19.42
C TYR A 86 4.25 19.97 -18.30
N LEU A 87 5.50 20.34 -17.98
CA LEU A 87 6.23 19.85 -16.84
C LEU A 87 6.40 20.96 -15.81
N LEU A 88 5.63 20.90 -14.72
CA LEU A 88 5.77 21.80 -13.60
C LEU A 88 6.99 21.44 -12.78
N ASP A 89 7.94 22.35 -12.66
CA ASP A 89 9.10 22.14 -11.80
C ASP A 89 8.76 22.42 -10.34
N LEU A 90 8.91 21.42 -9.46
CA LEU A 90 8.55 21.46 -8.05
C LEU A 90 9.81 21.69 -7.20
N PRO A 91 9.85 22.66 -6.27
CA PRO A 91 10.96 22.81 -5.33
C PRO A 91 11.03 21.62 -4.36
N HIS A 92 12.23 21.35 -3.83
CA HIS A 92 12.45 20.26 -2.85
C HIS A 92 12.16 20.69 -1.41
N LYS A 93 12.15 22.00 -1.13
CA LYS A 93 11.93 22.57 0.21
C LYS A 93 10.65 23.37 0.26
N ARG A 94 10.26 23.79 1.46
CA ARG A 94 9.03 24.54 1.71
C ARG A 94 9.28 25.92 2.34
N GLY A 95 10.51 26.42 2.22
CA GLY A 95 10.90 27.73 2.69
C GLY A 95 10.26 28.88 1.89
N GLU A 96 10.51 30.12 2.31
CA GLU A 96 9.93 31.31 1.68
C GLU A 96 10.43 31.51 0.23
N ALA A 97 11.70 31.21 -0.01
CA ALA A 97 12.27 31.29 -1.36
C ALA A 97 11.64 30.27 -2.31
N GLU A 98 11.43 29.06 -1.84
CA GLU A 98 10.80 27.98 -2.61
C GLU A 98 9.32 28.26 -2.87
N ARG A 99 8.61 28.86 -1.91
CA ARG A 99 7.22 29.32 -2.10
C ARG A 99 7.14 30.39 -3.18
N ARG A 100 8.03 31.38 -3.19
CA ARG A 100 8.12 32.37 -4.25
C ARG A 100 8.41 31.74 -5.61
N LEU A 101 9.38 30.84 -5.66
CA LEU A 101 9.72 30.12 -6.90
C LEU A 101 8.53 29.32 -7.42
N LEU A 102 7.83 28.55 -6.56
CA LEU A 102 6.66 27.79 -6.98
C LEU A 102 5.54 28.71 -7.46
N ARG A 103 5.31 29.84 -6.78
CA ARG A 103 4.32 30.84 -7.21
C ARG A 103 4.58 31.33 -8.63
N GLU A 104 5.83 31.67 -8.96
CA GLU A 104 6.23 32.06 -10.32
C GLU A 104 5.96 30.93 -11.33
N ARG A 105 6.31 29.68 -10.99
CA ARG A 105 6.06 28.51 -11.85
C ARG A 105 4.57 28.24 -12.06
N LEU A 106 3.73 28.44 -11.04
CA LEU A 106 2.29 28.32 -11.17
C LEU A 106 1.69 29.45 -12.03
N ALA A 107 2.21 30.68 -11.90
CA ALA A 107 1.82 31.79 -12.77
C ALA A 107 2.23 31.53 -14.23
N ASP A 108 3.40 30.94 -14.49
CA ASP A 108 3.84 30.55 -15.84
C ASP A 108 2.92 29.45 -16.42
N LEU A 109 2.56 28.44 -15.64
CA LEU A 109 1.58 27.42 -16.06
C LEU A 109 0.22 28.06 -16.36
N ALA A 110 -0.27 28.95 -15.49
CA ALA A 110 -1.54 29.67 -15.69
C ALA A 110 -1.56 30.43 -17.00
N ARG A 111 -0.49 31.18 -17.29
CA ARG A 111 -0.34 31.93 -18.57
C ARG A 111 -0.32 30.99 -19.78
N SER A 112 0.45 29.92 -19.69
CA SER A 112 0.60 28.91 -20.75
C SER A 112 -0.73 28.23 -21.05
N TYR A 113 -1.45 27.83 -19.98
CA TYR A 113 -2.72 27.13 -20.15
C TYR A 113 -3.84 28.07 -20.61
N SER A 114 -3.91 29.30 -20.09
CA SER A 114 -4.84 30.33 -20.53
C SER A 114 -4.68 30.62 -22.03
N ALA A 115 -3.44 30.76 -22.50
CA ALA A 115 -3.16 30.98 -23.92
C ALA A 115 -3.57 29.80 -24.80
N TYR A 116 -3.39 28.58 -24.33
CA TYR A 116 -3.81 27.36 -25.02
C TYR A 116 -5.34 27.19 -25.04
N ALA A 117 -5.99 27.29 -23.87
CA ALA A 117 -7.42 27.07 -23.72
C ALA A 117 -8.28 28.23 -24.22
N GLY A 118 -7.69 29.43 -24.36
CA GLY A 118 -8.42 30.65 -24.74
C GLY A 118 -9.38 31.14 -23.65
N THR A 119 -9.14 30.79 -22.37
CA THR A 119 -10.01 31.11 -21.22
C THR A 119 -9.29 31.97 -20.20
N SER A 120 -10.04 32.79 -19.46
CA SER A 120 -9.56 33.49 -18.27
C SER A 120 -9.79 32.68 -17.01
N PHE A 121 -9.03 32.99 -15.95
CA PHE A 121 -9.15 32.33 -14.66
C PHE A 121 -10.47 32.66 -13.96
N ASP A 122 -11.17 31.66 -13.49
CA ASP A 122 -12.37 31.74 -12.65
C ASP A 122 -12.10 31.10 -11.28
N ALA A 123 -12.11 31.94 -10.24
CA ALA A 123 -11.86 31.49 -8.86
C ALA A 123 -12.97 30.56 -8.34
N GLY A 124 -14.22 30.73 -8.84
CA GLY A 124 -15.34 29.85 -8.47
C GLY A 124 -15.13 28.43 -8.97
N LEU A 125 -14.71 28.28 -10.23
CA LEU A 125 -14.37 26.97 -10.78
C LEU A 125 -13.15 26.36 -10.07
N ALA A 126 -12.14 27.16 -9.77
CA ALA A 126 -10.95 26.71 -9.06
C ALA A 126 -11.27 26.15 -7.67
N LEU A 127 -12.15 26.81 -6.92
CA LEU A 127 -12.50 26.46 -5.55
C LEU A 127 -13.67 25.48 -5.44
N ALA A 128 -14.34 25.15 -6.54
CA ALA A 128 -15.47 24.23 -6.54
C ALA A 128 -15.05 22.85 -5.96
N GLY A 129 -15.69 22.43 -4.86
CA GLY A 129 -15.42 21.14 -4.23
C GLY A 129 -14.08 21.04 -3.51
N VAL A 130 -13.42 22.17 -3.22
CA VAL A 130 -12.22 22.19 -2.36
C VAL A 130 -12.67 22.10 -0.88
N GLU A 131 -12.48 20.94 -0.30
CA GLU A 131 -12.70 20.72 1.14
C GLU A 131 -11.35 20.55 1.83
N PRO A 132 -11.14 21.18 3.01
CA PRO A 132 -9.93 20.97 3.77
C PRO A 132 -9.85 19.51 4.27
N PHE A 133 -8.68 18.92 4.20
CA PHE A 133 -8.44 17.62 4.79
C PHE A 133 -8.56 17.70 6.31
N VAL A 134 -9.41 16.86 6.90
CA VAL A 134 -9.55 16.69 8.34
C VAL A 134 -8.81 15.41 8.75
N PRO A 135 -7.73 15.53 9.54
CA PRO A 135 -7.04 14.33 10.04
C PRO A 135 -7.99 13.46 10.88
N ARG A 136 -7.94 12.16 10.68
CA ARG A 136 -8.68 11.20 11.51
C ARG A 136 -7.98 11.05 12.87
N THR A 137 -8.76 10.82 13.92
CA THR A 137 -8.27 10.64 15.29
C THR A 137 -8.41 9.20 15.81
N ASP A 138 -9.14 8.36 15.08
CA ASP A 138 -9.34 6.95 15.43
C ASP A 138 -8.06 6.10 15.17
N PRO A 139 -7.83 5.04 15.95
CA PRO A 139 -6.74 4.10 15.71
C PRO A 139 -6.85 3.47 14.31
N ARG A 140 -5.78 3.53 13.54
CA ARG A 140 -5.80 3.09 12.13
C ARG A 140 -4.47 2.55 11.66
N VAL A 141 -4.53 1.83 10.56
CA VAL A 141 -3.36 1.49 9.76
C VAL A 141 -3.05 2.63 8.80
N THR A 142 -1.77 2.97 8.64
CA THR A 142 -1.32 3.97 7.69
C THR A 142 -0.63 3.27 6.51
N LEU A 143 -1.09 3.54 5.29
CA LEU A 143 -0.40 3.15 4.06
C LEU A 143 0.60 4.25 3.68
N LEU A 144 1.89 3.98 3.83
CA LEU A 144 2.99 4.86 3.46
C LEU A 144 3.67 4.41 2.17
N GLY A 145 4.46 5.29 1.59
CA GLY A 145 5.42 4.93 0.55
C GLY A 145 5.05 5.37 -0.85
N ALA A 146 5.31 4.51 -1.82
CA ALA A 146 5.17 4.77 -3.25
C ALA A 146 3.70 4.91 -3.68
N HIS A 147 3.51 5.20 -4.96
CA HIS A 147 2.19 5.33 -5.57
C HIS A 147 1.26 4.16 -5.23
N ALA A 148 0.11 4.46 -4.62
CA ALA A 148 -0.94 3.48 -4.37
C ALA A 148 -2.10 3.70 -5.34
N THR A 149 -2.42 2.65 -6.11
CA THR A 149 -3.61 2.64 -6.97
C THR A 149 -4.88 2.44 -6.14
N PRO A 150 -6.06 2.87 -6.63
CA PRO A 150 -7.32 2.59 -5.94
C PRO A 150 -7.57 1.09 -5.66
N PRO A 151 -7.26 0.15 -6.58
CA PRO A 151 -7.33 -1.28 -6.28
C PRO A 151 -6.43 -1.72 -5.13
N LEU A 152 -5.19 -1.22 -5.05
CA LEU A 152 -4.27 -1.52 -3.96
C LEU A 152 -4.82 -1.01 -2.62
N LEU A 153 -5.31 0.23 -2.57
CA LEU A 153 -5.89 0.79 -1.34
C LEU A 153 -7.07 -0.04 -0.85
N LYS A 154 -8.00 -0.40 -1.75
CA LYS A 154 -9.14 -1.27 -1.44
C LYS A 154 -8.71 -2.66 -0.95
N ALA A 155 -7.65 -3.23 -1.52
CA ALA A 155 -7.12 -4.51 -1.06
C ALA A 155 -6.58 -4.41 0.37
N VAL A 156 -5.83 -3.36 0.69
CA VAL A 156 -5.30 -3.12 2.05
C VAL A 156 -6.45 -2.90 3.04
N GLU A 157 -7.47 -2.12 2.71
CA GLU A 157 -8.66 -1.89 3.55
C GLU A 157 -9.43 -3.18 3.82
N ARG A 158 -9.66 -3.98 2.76
CA ARG A 158 -10.38 -5.26 2.88
C ARG A 158 -9.64 -6.26 3.75
N ASP A 159 -8.34 -6.44 3.51
CA ASP A 159 -7.55 -7.51 4.13
C ASP A 159 -7.15 -7.17 5.59
N LEU A 160 -7.13 -5.89 5.95
CA LEU A 160 -6.90 -5.43 7.32
C LEU A 160 -8.18 -5.11 8.10
N GLY A 161 -9.35 -5.25 7.47
CA GLY A 161 -10.65 -5.13 8.13
C GLY A 161 -10.95 -3.75 8.72
N GLY A 162 -10.45 -2.66 8.12
CA GLY A 162 -10.67 -1.32 8.66
C GLY A 162 -10.20 -0.18 7.78
N ALA A 163 -10.48 1.04 8.25
CA ALA A 163 -10.09 2.25 7.56
C ALA A 163 -8.57 2.43 7.52
N VAL A 164 -8.05 2.73 6.35
CA VAL A 164 -6.64 2.97 6.08
C VAL A 164 -6.40 4.45 5.80
N GLU A 165 -5.43 5.04 6.49
CA GLU A 165 -4.94 6.37 6.16
C GLU A 165 -3.97 6.28 4.98
N ASN A 166 -4.38 6.81 3.84
CA ASN A 166 -3.49 6.89 2.70
C ASN A 166 -2.53 8.08 2.84
N ALA A 167 -1.24 7.81 3.13
CA ALA A 167 -0.17 8.80 3.18
C ALA A 167 0.89 8.56 2.08
N THR A 168 0.50 7.93 0.98
CA THR A 168 1.38 7.66 -0.16
C THR A 168 1.67 8.91 -0.99
N CYS A 169 2.57 8.78 -1.97
CA CYS A 169 3.00 9.90 -2.82
C CYS A 169 1.89 10.43 -3.75
N THR A 170 0.79 9.72 -3.92
CA THR A 170 -0.32 10.14 -4.79
C THR A 170 -1.53 10.67 -4.05
N ASN A 171 -1.60 10.49 -2.73
CA ASN A 171 -2.71 10.99 -1.95
C ASN A 171 -2.68 12.52 -1.85
N ARG A 172 -3.62 13.18 -2.51
CA ARG A 172 -3.77 14.63 -2.52
C ARG A 172 -4.61 15.07 -1.32
N GLN A 173 -4.07 15.99 -0.51
CA GLN A 173 -4.72 16.49 0.69
C GLN A 173 -4.38 17.96 0.88
N LEU A 174 -5.32 18.87 0.65
CA LEU A 174 -5.14 20.28 0.95
C LEU A 174 -5.49 20.53 2.42
N LEU A 175 -4.48 20.87 3.22
CA LEU A 175 -4.63 21.03 4.67
C LEU A 175 -5.15 22.43 5.07
N VAL A 176 -5.13 23.39 4.16
CA VAL A 176 -5.44 24.80 4.44
C VAL A 176 -6.68 25.22 3.66
N SER A 177 -7.68 25.72 4.36
CA SER A 177 -8.89 26.25 3.75
C SER A 177 -8.61 27.53 2.94
N PRO A 178 -9.33 27.77 1.84
CA PRO A 178 -9.27 29.04 1.14
C PRO A 178 -9.65 30.21 2.06
N PRO A 179 -8.99 31.38 1.94
CA PRO A 179 -9.37 32.57 2.68
C PRO A 179 -10.83 32.95 2.40
N PRO A 180 -11.58 33.46 3.40
CA PRO A 180 -12.99 33.84 3.25
C PRO A 180 -13.24 34.87 2.14
N GLU A 181 -12.26 35.76 1.89
CA GLU A 181 -12.34 36.78 0.89
C GLU A 181 -12.31 36.17 -0.54
N LEU A 182 -11.47 35.16 -0.74
CA LEU A 182 -11.38 34.41 -2.00
C LEU A 182 -12.66 33.57 -2.21
N ALA A 183 -13.21 32.99 -1.15
CA ALA A 183 -14.46 32.23 -1.22
C ALA A 183 -15.69 33.14 -1.49
N ARG A 184 -15.70 34.38 -1.02
CA ARG A 184 -16.79 35.38 -1.26
C ARG A 184 -16.76 35.95 -2.68
N ALA A 185 -15.59 36.16 -3.27
CA ALA A 185 -15.46 36.63 -4.64
C ALA A 185 -16.15 35.68 -5.64
N THR A 186 -16.37 34.41 -5.26
CA THR A 186 -17.09 33.42 -6.07
C THR A 186 -18.61 33.53 -5.99
N SER A 187 -19.17 34.14 -4.93
CA SER A 187 -20.63 34.27 -4.73
C SER A 187 -21.21 35.58 -5.26
N GLU A 188 -20.37 36.58 -5.55
CA GLU A 188 -20.79 37.94 -5.95
C GLU A 188 -20.65 38.19 -7.46
N SER A 189 -20.25 37.24 -8.28
CA SER A 189 -20.13 37.39 -9.75
C SER A 189 -21.45 37.64 -10.50
N GLY A 190 -22.53 37.92 -9.80
CA GLY A 190 -23.85 38.25 -10.34
C GLY A 190 -24.40 39.62 -9.95
N CYS A 191 -23.61 40.52 -9.34
CA CYS A 191 -24.11 41.84 -8.93
C CYS A 191 -23.48 42.97 -9.73
N ASP A 192 -24.25 43.53 -10.67
CA ASP A 192 -23.90 44.72 -11.52
C ASP A 192 -23.67 46.02 -10.73
N ALA A 193 -23.68 45.98 -9.39
CA ALA A 193 -23.61 47.17 -8.53
C ALA A 193 -22.23 47.45 -7.89
N CYS A 194 -21.20 46.68 -8.21
CA CYS A 194 -19.87 46.81 -7.57
C CYS A 194 -18.80 47.45 -8.45
N GLU A 195 -19.18 48.38 -9.32
CA GLU A 195 -18.21 49.23 -10.02
C GLU A 195 -17.53 50.21 -9.04
N GLY A 196 -16.27 49.88 -8.65
CA GLY A 196 -15.45 50.84 -7.88
C GLY A 196 -14.45 50.33 -6.88
N ARG A 197 -14.34 49.02 -6.66
CA ARG A 197 -13.21 48.49 -5.88
C ARG A 197 -12.18 47.90 -6.85
N VAL A 198 -10.98 48.47 -6.86
CA VAL A 198 -9.77 47.83 -7.41
C VAL A 198 -9.48 46.65 -6.52
N GLY A 199 -10.20 45.55 -6.73
CA GLY A 199 -9.93 44.28 -6.10
C GLY A 199 -8.61 43.70 -6.64
N ALA A 200 -7.85 43.04 -5.81
CA ALA A 200 -6.69 42.25 -6.28
C ALA A 200 -7.11 41.30 -7.40
N ASP A 201 -6.26 41.12 -8.41
CA ASP A 201 -6.49 40.14 -9.48
C ASP A 201 -6.86 38.78 -8.85
N PRO A 202 -8.00 38.18 -9.19
CA PRO A 202 -8.43 36.90 -8.59
C PRO A 202 -7.41 35.79 -8.73
N LEU A 203 -6.64 35.73 -9.80
CA LEU A 203 -5.57 34.78 -10.01
C LEU A 203 -4.41 35.02 -9.04
N GLU A 204 -3.99 36.26 -8.83
CA GLU A 204 -2.91 36.61 -7.91
C GLU A 204 -3.29 36.25 -6.47
N ALA A 205 -4.50 36.61 -6.03
CA ALA A 205 -5.02 36.27 -4.72
C ALA A 205 -5.14 34.75 -4.51
N PHE A 206 -5.54 34.00 -5.54
CA PHE A 206 -5.58 32.54 -5.51
C PHE A 206 -4.18 31.96 -5.39
N LEU A 207 -3.21 32.42 -6.16
CA LEU A 207 -1.82 31.92 -6.14
C LEU A 207 -1.16 32.15 -4.78
N ASP A 208 -1.41 33.30 -4.13
CA ASP A 208 -0.84 33.60 -2.81
C ASP A 208 -1.27 32.60 -1.74
N TRP A 209 -2.51 32.16 -1.74
CA TRP A 209 -3.00 31.10 -0.88
C TRP A 209 -2.55 29.71 -1.34
N TYR A 210 -2.68 29.45 -2.63
CA TYR A 210 -2.62 28.10 -3.18
C TYR A 210 -1.21 27.48 -3.10
N VAL A 211 -0.16 28.29 -3.21
CA VAL A 211 1.22 27.84 -3.03
C VAL A 211 1.41 27.17 -1.66
N GLY A 212 0.90 27.80 -0.60
CA GLY A 212 0.92 27.23 0.73
C GLY A 212 0.11 25.94 0.82
N ALA A 213 -1.13 25.99 0.36
CA ALA A 213 -2.01 24.81 0.38
C ALA A 213 -1.40 23.62 -0.38
N LEU A 214 -0.73 23.86 -1.51
CA LEU A 214 -0.10 22.82 -2.31
C LEU A 214 1.17 22.25 -1.66
N LEU A 215 2.05 23.08 -1.10
CA LEU A 215 3.31 22.65 -0.49
C LEU A 215 3.14 22.04 0.89
N ASP A 216 2.16 22.48 1.67
CA ASP A 216 1.95 22.03 3.06
C ASP A 216 1.19 20.71 3.18
N GLN A 217 0.91 20.03 2.07
CA GLN A 217 0.44 18.65 2.08
C GLN A 217 1.43 17.73 2.78
N THR A 218 0.96 16.56 3.21
CA THR A 218 1.84 15.46 3.66
C THR A 218 2.98 15.26 2.65
N PRO A 219 4.25 15.47 3.04
CA PRO A 219 5.35 15.47 2.09
C PRO A 219 5.60 14.09 1.49
N CYS A 220 5.96 14.03 0.22
CA CYS A 220 6.53 12.81 -0.37
C CYS A 220 8.05 12.75 -0.07
N MET A 221 8.67 11.59 -0.31
CA MET A 221 10.10 11.36 -0.04
C MET A 221 11.04 12.33 -0.79
N ARG A 222 10.57 12.91 -1.91
CA ARG A 222 11.35 13.91 -2.65
C ARG A 222 11.50 15.24 -1.90
N MET A 223 10.55 15.56 -1.01
CA MET A 223 10.59 16.80 -0.24
C MET A 223 11.60 16.67 0.89
N ASP A 224 12.45 17.67 1.06
CA ASP A 224 13.43 17.76 2.15
C ASP A 224 12.74 18.13 3.47
N ASP A 225 11.86 17.26 3.94
CA ASP A 225 11.13 17.40 5.20
C ASP A 225 11.10 16.07 5.95
N VAL A 226 12.27 15.72 6.46
CA VAL A 226 12.50 14.45 7.18
C VAL A 226 11.61 14.36 8.41
N ALA A 227 11.52 15.44 9.21
CA ALA A 227 10.72 15.43 10.44
C ALA A 227 9.22 15.17 10.18
N ALA A 228 8.64 15.77 9.14
CA ALA A 228 7.25 15.53 8.78
C ALA A 228 7.03 14.10 8.23
N ARG A 229 8.04 13.52 7.58
CA ARG A 229 8.01 12.11 7.14
C ARG A 229 8.13 11.15 8.33
N GLU A 230 9.02 11.43 9.28
CA GLU A 230 9.16 10.66 10.52
C GLU A 230 7.87 10.69 11.36
N ALA A 231 7.21 11.85 11.44
CA ALA A 231 5.93 11.98 12.12
C ALA A 231 4.82 11.07 11.54
N LEU A 232 4.92 10.68 10.26
CA LEU A 232 4.02 9.71 9.65
C LEU A 232 4.27 8.27 10.13
N ARG A 233 5.42 7.98 10.72
CA ARG A 233 5.81 6.66 11.22
C ARG A 233 5.51 6.48 12.71
N GLY A 234 5.43 7.57 13.47
CA GLY A 234 5.15 7.60 14.90
C GLY A 234 3.75 8.13 15.25
N GLY A 235 3.50 8.28 16.53
CA GLY A 235 2.32 8.98 17.07
C GLY A 235 1.26 8.06 17.67
N THR A 236 0.46 8.65 18.55
CA THR A 236 -0.69 7.98 19.20
C THR A 236 -1.79 7.72 18.18
N GLY A 237 -2.43 6.55 18.27
CA GLY A 237 -3.55 6.17 17.40
C GLY A 237 -3.16 5.38 16.15
N ARG A 238 -1.87 5.08 15.90
CA ARG A 238 -1.46 4.14 14.86
C ARG A 238 -1.37 2.73 15.39
N ARG A 239 -2.08 1.82 14.72
CA ARG A 239 -2.03 0.37 15.02
C ARG A 239 -0.94 -0.33 14.24
N GLY A 240 -0.63 0.15 13.03
CA GLY A 240 0.37 -0.44 12.17
C GLY A 240 0.63 0.38 10.91
N ILE A 241 1.70 0.03 10.21
CA ILE A 241 2.11 0.66 8.96
C ILE A 241 2.22 -0.39 7.87
N VAL A 242 1.50 -0.19 6.77
CA VAL A 242 1.76 -0.88 5.51
C VAL A 242 2.68 0.01 4.69
N TYR A 243 3.92 -0.42 4.49
CA TYR A 243 4.90 0.35 3.73
C TYR A 243 4.97 -0.17 2.29
N HIS A 244 4.43 0.61 1.36
CA HIS A 244 4.42 0.27 -0.05
C HIS A 244 5.69 0.76 -0.75
N THR A 245 6.42 -0.16 -1.33
CA THR A 245 7.50 0.13 -2.27
C THR A 245 7.10 -0.33 -3.68
N MET A 246 7.70 0.30 -4.67
CA MET A 246 7.53 -0.12 -6.06
C MET A 246 8.87 -0.55 -6.62
N LYS A 247 8.87 -1.61 -7.42
CA LYS A 247 10.09 -2.14 -8.03
C LYS A 247 10.86 -1.04 -8.77
N PHE A 248 12.13 -0.90 -8.46
CA PHE A 248 13.04 0.16 -8.95
C PHE A 248 12.68 1.60 -8.50
N CYS A 249 11.90 1.75 -7.42
CA CYS A 249 11.70 3.05 -6.79
C CYS A 249 12.72 3.26 -5.66
N ASP A 250 13.81 3.95 -5.93
CA ASP A 250 14.92 4.14 -4.98
C ASP A 250 14.49 4.95 -3.75
N TYR A 251 13.72 6.04 -3.94
CA TYR A 251 13.30 6.93 -2.86
C TYR A 251 12.64 6.17 -1.70
N TYR A 252 11.62 5.37 -2.00
CA TYR A 252 10.88 4.64 -0.98
C TYR A 252 11.56 3.36 -0.54
N GLY A 253 12.48 2.83 -1.35
CA GLY A 253 13.36 1.73 -0.95
C GLY A 253 14.32 2.15 0.17
N PHE A 254 14.94 3.32 0.06
CA PHE A 254 15.83 3.89 1.09
C PHE A 254 15.08 4.25 2.36
N GLU A 255 13.95 4.97 2.26
CA GLU A 255 13.15 5.35 3.43
C GLU A 255 12.66 4.12 4.21
N TYR A 256 12.23 3.05 3.50
CA TYR A 256 11.85 1.81 4.16
C TYR A 256 13.02 1.19 4.95
N GLY A 257 14.21 1.16 4.34
CA GLY A 257 15.40 0.60 4.99
C GLY A 257 15.77 1.33 6.30
N GLU A 258 15.48 2.62 6.39
CA GLU A 258 15.66 3.42 7.60
C GLU A 258 14.50 3.19 8.60
N ALA A 259 13.27 3.31 8.13
CA ALA A 259 12.07 3.13 8.94
C ALA A 259 11.99 1.76 9.63
N ALA A 260 12.44 0.69 8.96
CA ALA A 260 12.43 -0.66 9.49
C ALA A 260 13.42 -0.89 10.66
N ARG A 261 14.39 0.02 10.86
CA ARG A 261 15.38 -0.08 11.96
C ARG A 261 14.95 0.64 13.23
N GLU A 262 14.09 1.64 13.12
CA GLU A 262 13.86 2.63 14.18
C GLU A 262 12.42 2.61 14.73
N GLY A 263 11.52 1.80 14.17
CA GLY A 263 10.09 1.91 14.44
C GLY A 263 9.58 1.05 15.59
N ASP A 264 8.84 1.66 16.52
CA ASP A 264 8.09 0.96 17.58
C ASP A 264 6.71 0.48 17.10
N VAL A 265 6.23 0.95 15.93
CA VAL A 265 4.94 0.57 15.35
C VAL A 265 5.13 -0.63 14.41
N PRO A 266 4.33 -1.70 14.54
CA PRO A 266 4.38 -2.83 13.62
C PRO A 266 4.31 -2.39 12.16
N MET A 267 5.20 -2.92 11.32
CA MET A 267 5.30 -2.51 9.93
C MET A 267 5.46 -3.70 9.00
N VAL A 268 4.66 -3.76 7.95
CA VAL A 268 4.82 -4.73 6.86
C VAL A 268 5.21 -4.02 5.57
N LYS A 269 6.22 -4.55 4.88
CA LYS A 269 6.57 -4.12 3.52
C LYS A 269 5.74 -4.87 2.49
N ILE A 270 5.10 -4.12 1.61
CA ILE A 270 4.55 -4.66 0.37
C ILE A 270 5.30 -4.06 -0.81
N GLU A 271 5.53 -4.84 -1.85
CA GLU A 271 6.18 -4.39 -3.07
C GLU A 271 5.35 -4.77 -4.28
N THR A 272 5.03 -3.79 -5.12
CA THR A 272 4.36 -4.01 -6.40
C THR A 272 5.25 -3.59 -7.55
N ASP A 273 4.94 -4.07 -8.73
CA ASP A 273 5.60 -3.62 -9.97
C ASP A 273 4.69 -2.73 -10.84
N GLY A 274 3.49 -2.44 -10.38
CA GLY A 274 2.50 -1.65 -11.12
C GLY A 274 1.60 -2.49 -12.03
N THR A 275 1.73 -3.85 -11.99
CA THR A 275 0.82 -4.76 -12.70
C THR A 275 -0.14 -5.48 -11.76
N SER A 276 -1.26 -5.95 -12.29
CA SER A 276 -2.27 -6.71 -11.54
C SER A 276 -1.83 -8.13 -11.12
N GLN A 277 -0.64 -8.60 -11.54
CA GLN A 277 -0.20 -9.98 -11.35
C GLN A 277 0.22 -10.35 -9.91
N SER A 278 0.38 -9.38 -9.03
CA SER A 278 0.90 -9.60 -7.65
C SER A 278 -0.18 -9.78 -6.57
N ALA A 279 -1.45 -9.95 -6.95
CA ALA A 279 -2.59 -9.86 -6.01
C ALA A 279 -2.62 -10.96 -4.93
N GLY A 280 -2.30 -12.21 -5.25
CA GLY A 280 -2.36 -13.33 -4.28
C GLY A 280 -1.32 -13.23 -3.16
N GLN A 281 -0.12 -12.81 -3.49
CA GLN A 281 0.98 -12.62 -2.54
C GLN A 281 0.74 -11.42 -1.61
N LEU A 282 0.13 -10.36 -2.17
CA LEU A 282 -0.27 -9.20 -1.40
C LEU A 282 -1.27 -9.57 -0.30
N HIS A 283 -2.28 -10.37 -0.65
CA HIS A 283 -3.30 -10.84 0.27
C HIS A 283 -2.70 -11.58 1.46
N THR A 284 -1.88 -12.62 1.25
CA THR A 284 -1.23 -13.38 2.33
C THR A 284 -0.38 -12.49 3.25
N ARG A 285 0.33 -11.50 2.69
CA ARG A 285 1.13 -10.56 3.48
C ARG A 285 0.27 -9.65 4.36
N LEU A 286 -0.82 -9.14 3.81
CA LEU A 286 -1.74 -8.27 4.54
C LEU A 286 -2.50 -9.05 5.62
N GLU A 287 -2.93 -10.29 5.35
CA GLU A 287 -3.57 -11.14 6.35
C GLU A 287 -2.64 -11.43 7.52
N ALA A 288 -1.40 -11.88 7.26
CA ALA A 288 -0.41 -12.11 8.32
C ALA A 288 -0.13 -10.85 9.16
N PHE A 289 -0.12 -9.69 8.51
CA PHE A 289 0.00 -8.42 9.21
C PHE A 289 -1.24 -8.08 10.02
N GLY A 290 -2.43 -8.34 9.48
CA GLY A 290 -3.70 -8.23 10.20
C GLY A 290 -3.72 -9.10 11.46
N GLU A 291 -3.29 -10.34 11.35
CA GLU A 291 -3.13 -11.25 12.50
C GLU A 291 -2.15 -10.70 13.56
N THR A 292 -1.05 -10.07 13.13
CA THR A 292 -0.11 -9.38 14.05
C THR A 292 -0.79 -8.23 14.78
N LEU A 293 -1.63 -7.44 14.09
CA LEU A 293 -2.33 -6.30 14.67
C LEU A 293 -3.49 -6.70 15.59
N HIS A 294 -4.13 -7.84 15.34
CA HIS A 294 -5.29 -8.36 16.07
C HIS A 294 -4.96 -9.57 16.94
N GLY A 295 -3.67 -9.89 17.12
CA GLY A 295 -3.19 -11.13 17.72
C GLY A 295 -3.75 -11.49 19.11
N THR A 296 -4.35 -10.54 19.80
CA THR A 296 -5.07 -10.76 21.04
C THR A 296 -6.50 -11.30 20.83
N GLU A 297 -7.17 -11.00 19.72
CA GLU A 297 -8.58 -11.39 19.51
C GLU A 297 -8.73 -12.87 19.22
N VAL A 298 -7.90 -13.44 18.36
CA VAL A 298 -7.90 -14.90 18.08
C VAL A 298 -7.50 -15.67 19.33
N ALA A 299 -6.51 -15.19 20.09
CA ALA A 299 -6.10 -15.79 21.35
C ALA A 299 -7.23 -15.72 22.42
N HIS A 300 -7.98 -14.61 22.47
CA HIS A 300 -9.14 -14.47 23.37
C HIS A 300 -10.31 -15.35 22.96
N GLU A 301 -10.60 -15.54 21.69
CA GLU A 301 -11.67 -16.42 21.22
C GLU A 301 -11.35 -17.90 21.53
N VAL A 302 -10.10 -18.31 21.30
CA VAL A 302 -9.61 -19.64 21.69
C VAL A 302 -9.63 -19.83 23.21
N ALA A 303 -9.22 -18.82 23.99
CA ALA A 303 -9.27 -18.85 25.44
C ALA A 303 -10.70 -18.91 25.99
N ALA A 304 -11.64 -18.21 25.37
CA ALA A 304 -13.06 -18.22 25.74
C ALA A 304 -13.70 -19.60 25.48
N LYS A 305 -13.34 -20.28 24.39
CA LYS A 305 -13.75 -21.68 24.11
C LYS A 305 -13.13 -22.67 25.09
N ARG A 306 -11.93 -22.39 25.64
CA ARG A 306 -11.27 -23.20 26.71
C ARG A 306 -11.97 -23.18 28.05
N GLY A 307 -12.75 -22.13 28.37
CA GLY A 307 -13.46 -21.97 29.65
C GLY A 307 -14.67 -22.87 29.86
N ALA A 308 -15.14 -23.61 28.85
CA ALA A 308 -16.26 -24.54 28.97
C ALA A 308 -15.76 -25.96 29.28
N GLY A 309 -15.31 -26.17 30.52
CA GLY A 309 -14.69 -27.39 31.04
C GLY A 309 -15.27 -28.71 30.56
N THR A 310 -14.44 -29.45 29.80
CA THR A 310 -14.60 -30.89 29.59
C THR A 310 -13.24 -31.59 29.45
N ARG A 311 -13.17 -32.84 29.86
CA ARG A 311 -12.01 -33.72 29.75
C ARG A 311 -11.39 -33.66 28.36
N GLY A 312 -10.10 -33.30 28.25
CA GLY A 312 -9.30 -33.35 27.04
C GLY A 312 -9.65 -32.25 26.03
N THR A 313 -9.11 -31.04 26.24
CA THR A 313 -9.16 -29.99 25.21
C THR A 313 -8.15 -30.36 24.12
N TYR A 314 -8.62 -30.82 22.97
CA TYR A 314 -7.76 -31.11 21.82
C TYR A 314 -7.96 -30.09 20.74
N VAL A 315 -6.86 -29.61 20.13
CA VAL A 315 -6.83 -28.71 18.99
C VAL A 315 -6.12 -29.40 17.83
N MET A 316 -6.73 -29.37 16.67
CA MET A 316 -6.15 -29.88 15.43
C MET A 316 -5.67 -28.74 14.56
N GLY A 317 -4.41 -28.78 14.14
CA GLY A 317 -3.84 -27.92 13.08
C GLY A 317 -3.62 -28.71 11.80
N VAL A 318 -3.95 -28.12 10.64
CA VAL A 318 -3.69 -28.70 9.32
C VAL A 318 -2.99 -27.66 8.45
N ASP A 319 -1.74 -27.94 8.07
CA ASP A 319 -0.98 -27.14 7.12
C ASP A 319 -1.08 -27.76 5.72
N SER A 320 -1.65 -27.03 4.77
CA SER A 320 -1.73 -27.44 3.38
C SER A 320 -0.70 -26.70 2.54
N GLY A 321 0.54 -27.16 2.62
CA GLY A 321 1.64 -26.60 1.83
C GLY A 321 1.63 -27.08 0.37
N SER A 322 2.48 -26.47 -0.45
CA SER A 322 2.61 -26.81 -1.88
C SER A 322 3.26 -28.18 -2.15
N THR A 323 4.02 -28.70 -1.19
CA THR A 323 4.79 -29.95 -1.32
C THR A 323 4.30 -31.01 -0.35
N SER A 324 4.08 -30.65 0.91
CA SER A 324 3.53 -31.52 1.97
C SER A 324 2.22 -30.94 2.52
N THR A 325 1.43 -31.84 3.11
CA THR A 325 0.25 -31.51 3.92
C THR A 325 0.47 -32.17 5.27
N ASP A 326 0.53 -31.34 6.30
CA ASP A 326 0.91 -31.72 7.63
C ASP A 326 -0.27 -31.55 8.58
N ALA A 327 -0.49 -32.48 9.50
CA ALA A 327 -1.52 -32.34 10.51
C ALA A 327 -0.97 -32.71 11.88
N ALA A 328 -1.39 -31.99 12.91
CA ALA A 328 -1.02 -32.26 14.30
C ALA A 328 -2.22 -32.06 15.23
N ILE A 329 -2.27 -32.82 16.30
CA ILE A 329 -3.22 -32.64 17.41
C ILE A 329 -2.40 -32.33 18.66
N VAL A 330 -2.80 -31.27 19.35
CA VAL A 330 -2.22 -30.85 20.63
C VAL A 330 -3.26 -30.95 21.76
N ASP A 331 -2.81 -31.26 22.96
CA ASP A 331 -3.66 -31.30 24.16
C ASP A 331 -3.79 -29.90 24.82
N GLY A 332 -4.53 -29.83 25.92
CA GLY A 332 -4.74 -28.58 26.67
C GLY A 332 -3.48 -27.99 27.31
N GLU A 333 -2.40 -28.76 27.43
CA GLU A 333 -1.09 -28.33 27.89
C GLU A 333 -0.14 -27.94 26.74
N GLY A 334 -0.60 -28.02 25.50
CA GLY A 334 0.20 -27.69 24.30
C GLY A 334 1.14 -28.83 23.84
N ARG A 335 1.01 -30.03 24.36
CA ARG A 335 1.83 -31.17 23.94
C ARG A 335 1.28 -31.83 22.68
N ILE A 336 2.14 -32.18 21.75
CA ILE A 336 1.76 -32.91 20.54
C ILE A 336 1.33 -34.32 20.90
N VAL A 337 0.04 -34.64 20.67
CA VAL A 337 -0.53 -35.98 20.88
C VAL A 337 -0.23 -36.90 19.70
N ALA A 338 -0.43 -36.38 18.50
CA ALA A 338 -0.12 -37.04 17.24
C ALA A 338 0.23 -36.07 16.16
N SER A 339 1.00 -36.50 15.19
CA SER A 339 1.29 -35.73 13.97
C SER A 339 1.47 -36.66 12.77
N VAL A 340 1.27 -36.06 11.56
CA VAL A 340 1.45 -36.73 10.29
C VAL A 340 1.92 -35.74 9.24
N ILE A 341 2.79 -36.19 8.33
CA ILE A 341 3.28 -35.48 7.17
C ILE A 341 2.97 -36.32 5.94
N LEU A 342 2.23 -35.78 4.99
CA LEU A 342 1.86 -36.46 3.74
C LEU A 342 2.23 -35.61 2.54
N PRO A 343 2.56 -36.20 1.38
CA PRO A 343 2.70 -35.43 0.14
C PRO A 343 1.37 -34.78 -0.25
N THR A 344 1.38 -33.49 -0.62
CA THR A 344 0.16 -32.75 -1.01
C THR A 344 -0.45 -33.32 -2.31
N GLY A 345 0.37 -33.74 -3.28
CA GLY A 345 -0.14 -34.25 -4.56
C GLY A 345 -0.85 -33.19 -5.40
N ALA A 346 -1.75 -33.63 -6.28
CA ALA A 346 -2.42 -32.75 -7.23
C ALA A 346 -3.65 -32.01 -6.66
N ARG A 347 -4.19 -32.48 -5.53
CA ARG A 347 -5.40 -31.91 -4.92
C ARG A 347 -5.20 -31.71 -3.41
N ALA A 348 -5.01 -30.46 -3.03
CA ALA A 348 -4.76 -30.06 -1.65
C ALA A 348 -5.88 -30.52 -0.68
N SER A 349 -7.15 -30.39 -1.07
CA SER A 349 -8.30 -30.79 -0.24
C SER A 349 -8.34 -32.29 0.06
N GLU A 350 -7.97 -33.15 -0.91
CA GLU A 350 -7.92 -34.61 -0.70
C GLU A 350 -6.75 -34.97 0.24
N SER A 351 -5.61 -34.31 0.12
CA SER A 351 -4.47 -34.53 0.99
C SER A 351 -4.74 -34.07 2.42
N ALA A 352 -5.43 -32.92 2.59
CA ALA A 352 -5.87 -32.45 3.88
C ALA A 352 -6.86 -33.40 4.55
N ALA A 353 -7.84 -33.94 3.80
CA ALA A 353 -8.78 -34.93 4.31
C ALA A 353 -8.06 -36.22 4.78
N ARG A 354 -7.07 -36.70 4.02
CA ARG A 354 -6.23 -37.85 4.42
C ARG A 354 -5.40 -37.54 5.65
N ALA A 355 -4.77 -36.36 5.72
CA ALA A 355 -3.96 -36.00 6.88
C ALA A 355 -4.81 -35.89 8.15
N LYS A 356 -6.02 -35.27 8.07
CA LYS A 356 -6.99 -35.25 9.17
C LYS A 356 -7.36 -36.67 9.66
N ALA A 357 -7.74 -37.54 8.74
CA ALA A 357 -8.12 -38.90 9.08
C ALA A 357 -6.98 -39.70 9.72
N GLU A 358 -5.78 -39.57 9.18
CA GLU A 358 -4.61 -40.29 9.68
C GLU A 358 -4.15 -39.77 11.05
N VAL A 359 -4.17 -38.44 11.29
CA VAL A 359 -3.76 -37.89 12.60
C VAL A 359 -4.76 -38.25 13.70
N LEU A 360 -6.07 -38.23 13.39
CA LEU A 360 -7.11 -38.68 14.32
C LEU A 360 -6.93 -40.16 14.68
N LYS A 361 -6.70 -41.01 13.67
CA LYS A 361 -6.41 -42.42 13.89
C LYS A 361 -5.18 -42.65 14.77
N ARG A 362 -4.10 -41.92 14.56
CA ARG A 362 -2.87 -42.01 15.38
C ARG A 362 -3.07 -41.57 16.83
N ALA A 363 -3.95 -40.58 17.03
CA ALA A 363 -4.29 -40.09 18.36
C ALA A 363 -5.31 -40.96 19.09
N ASP A 364 -5.98 -41.90 18.40
CA ASP A 364 -7.13 -42.65 18.89
C ASP A 364 -8.27 -41.72 19.34
N LEU A 365 -8.56 -40.71 18.51
CA LEU A 365 -9.57 -39.66 18.72
C LEU A 365 -10.50 -39.54 17.52
N GLU A 366 -11.70 -39.04 17.81
CA GLU A 366 -12.70 -38.69 16.78
C GLU A 366 -12.70 -37.16 16.49
N GLU A 367 -13.22 -36.76 15.35
CA GLU A 367 -13.30 -35.33 14.99
C GLU A 367 -14.17 -34.51 15.99
N THR A 368 -15.11 -35.17 16.63
CA THR A 368 -15.98 -34.61 17.69
C THR A 368 -15.25 -34.32 19.00
N ASP A 369 -14.06 -34.87 19.20
CA ASP A 369 -13.23 -34.60 20.36
C ASP A 369 -12.44 -33.31 20.24
N MET A 370 -12.40 -32.71 19.01
CA MET A 370 -11.69 -31.49 18.73
C MET A 370 -12.46 -30.26 19.22
N THR A 371 -11.85 -29.48 20.08
CA THR A 371 -12.39 -28.20 20.55
C THR A 371 -12.25 -27.11 19.49
N LEU A 372 -11.18 -27.17 18.69
CA LEU A 372 -10.88 -26.23 17.63
C LEU A 372 -10.09 -26.93 16.51
N LYS A 373 -10.41 -26.57 15.26
CA LYS A 373 -9.70 -27.03 14.07
C LYS A 373 -9.20 -25.82 13.29
N VAL A 374 -7.90 -25.71 13.08
CA VAL A 374 -7.22 -24.57 12.44
C VAL A 374 -6.53 -25.03 11.18
N SER A 375 -6.79 -24.34 10.07
CA SER A 375 -6.08 -24.50 8.80
C SER A 375 -4.99 -23.46 8.63
N THR A 376 -3.89 -23.86 7.97
CA THR A 376 -2.80 -22.97 7.57
C THR A 376 -2.19 -23.41 6.24
N GLY A 377 -1.19 -22.69 5.75
CA GLY A 377 -0.52 -22.94 4.49
C GLY A 377 -1.21 -22.32 3.28
N TYR A 378 -0.61 -22.50 2.11
CA TYR A 378 -1.11 -21.92 0.84
C TYR A 378 -2.52 -22.42 0.48
N GLY A 379 -2.87 -23.66 0.82
CA GLY A 379 -4.17 -24.28 0.54
C GLY A 379 -5.19 -24.16 1.67
N ARG A 380 -4.97 -23.37 2.73
CA ARG A 380 -5.78 -23.31 3.94
C ARG A 380 -7.28 -23.08 3.71
N ASP A 381 -7.63 -22.21 2.74
CA ASP A 381 -9.01 -21.85 2.47
C ASP A 381 -9.81 -22.94 1.75
N ALA A 382 -9.11 -23.91 1.16
CA ALA A 382 -9.71 -25.04 0.45
C ALA A 382 -9.97 -26.27 1.34
N ILE A 383 -9.66 -26.21 2.64
CA ILE A 383 -9.82 -27.34 3.57
C ILE A 383 -11.22 -27.30 4.21
N PRO A 384 -12.12 -28.25 3.91
CA PRO A 384 -13.45 -28.24 4.47
C PRO A 384 -13.44 -28.67 5.96
N GLY A 385 -14.40 -28.10 6.71
CA GLY A 385 -14.66 -28.49 8.10
C GLY A 385 -13.64 -27.94 9.10
N MET A 386 -12.91 -26.87 8.76
CA MET A 386 -12.06 -26.11 9.70
C MET A 386 -12.90 -24.99 10.34
N ASP A 387 -12.57 -24.64 11.58
CA ASP A 387 -13.28 -23.60 12.32
C ASP A 387 -12.70 -22.21 12.05
N THR A 388 -11.40 -22.14 11.71
CA THR A 388 -10.69 -20.90 11.38
C THR A 388 -9.45 -21.19 10.55
N SER A 389 -8.94 -20.17 9.86
CA SER A 389 -7.65 -20.20 9.16
C SER A 389 -6.70 -19.18 9.76
N ILE A 390 -5.41 -19.51 9.82
CA ILE A 390 -4.33 -18.63 10.26
C ILE A 390 -3.20 -18.72 9.23
N THR A 391 -2.52 -17.63 8.97
CA THR A 391 -1.41 -17.64 8.00
C THR A 391 -0.25 -18.50 8.50
N GLU A 392 0.46 -19.13 7.59
CA GLU A 392 1.65 -19.93 7.88
C GLU A 392 2.75 -19.09 8.56
N ILE A 393 2.83 -17.79 8.28
CA ILE A 393 3.80 -16.87 8.88
C ILE A 393 3.57 -16.79 10.39
N THR A 394 2.33 -16.59 10.81
CA THR A 394 1.95 -16.55 12.23
C THR A 394 2.13 -17.90 12.91
N CYS A 395 1.75 -18.99 12.23
CA CYS A 395 1.93 -20.35 12.76
C CYS A 395 3.41 -20.70 12.95
N HIS A 396 4.27 -20.40 11.97
CA HIS A 396 5.72 -20.66 12.08
C HIS A 396 6.37 -19.77 13.15
N ALA A 397 5.97 -18.50 13.27
CA ALA A 397 6.44 -17.60 14.32
C ALA A 397 6.16 -18.19 15.72
N ARG A 398 4.92 -18.57 15.97
CA ARG A 398 4.48 -19.13 17.26
C ARG A 398 5.11 -20.50 17.55
N GLY A 399 5.13 -21.39 16.56
CA GLY A 399 5.76 -22.71 16.71
C GLY A 399 7.26 -22.64 16.98
N ALA A 400 7.98 -21.76 16.28
CA ALA A 400 9.41 -21.56 16.51
C ALA A 400 9.70 -20.98 17.90
N HIS A 401 8.89 -20.04 18.37
CA HIS A 401 9.02 -19.46 19.70
C HIS A 401 8.70 -20.49 20.80
N GLU A 402 7.71 -21.35 20.61
CA GLU A 402 7.39 -22.44 21.53
C GLU A 402 8.55 -23.41 21.69
N LEU A 403 9.23 -23.74 20.58
CA LEU A 403 10.39 -24.65 20.60
C LEU A 403 11.66 -23.98 21.11
N ALA A 404 11.82 -22.67 20.90
CA ALA A 404 13.00 -21.89 21.27
C ALA A 404 12.58 -20.46 21.71
N PRO A 405 12.23 -20.24 23.00
CA PRO A 405 11.69 -18.96 23.49
C PRO A 405 12.61 -17.74 23.30
N ASP A 406 13.90 -17.99 23.17
CA ASP A 406 14.89 -16.92 22.94
C ASP A 406 15.06 -16.56 21.46
N VAL A 407 14.40 -17.25 20.53
CA VAL A 407 14.50 -16.94 19.10
C VAL A 407 13.87 -15.57 18.80
N ARG A 408 14.54 -14.80 17.94
CA ARG A 408 14.08 -13.47 17.48
C ARG A 408 13.99 -13.36 15.96
N SER A 409 14.52 -14.37 15.27
CA SER A 409 14.43 -14.45 13.80
C SER A 409 14.31 -15.91 13.39
N VAL A 410 13.37 -16.18 12.50
CA VAL A 410 13.14 -17.48 11.89
C VAL A 410 13.47 -17.38 10.41
N ILE A 411 14.26 -18.29 9.88
CA ILE A 411 14.44 -18.49 8.45
C ILE A 411 13.66 -19.75 8.09
N ASP A 412 12.53 -19.55 7.42
CA ASP A 412 11.67 -20.61 6.94
C ASP A 412 11.95 -20.87 5.46
N ILE A 413 12.26 -22.12 5.12
CA ILE A 413 12.57 -22.54 3.73
C ILE A 413 11.50 -23.53 3.31
N GLY A 414 10.46 -22.99 2.66
CA GLY A 414 9.38 -23.78 2.08
C GLY A 414 9.78 -24.48 0.76
N GLY A 415 8.85 -25.27 0.22
CA GLY A 415 9.07 -25.99 -1.03
C GLY A 415 9.22 -25.07 -2.24
N GLN A 416 8.55 -23.94 -2.25
CA GLN A 416 8.51 -22.98 -3.37
C GLN A 416 8.88 -21.54 -2.98
N ASP A 417 8.97 -21.23 -1.72
CA ASP A 417 9.28 -19.90 -1.19
C ASP A 417 10.30 -19.99 -0.05
N SER A 418 10.77 -18.85 0.41
CA SER A 418 11.60 -18.71 1.61
C SER A 418 11.19 -17.45 2.35
N LYS A 419 11.12 -17.52 3.67
CA LYS A 419 10.69 -16.41 4.53
C LYS A 419 11.71 -16.14 5.62
N VAL A 420 11.87 -14.89 5.99
CA VAL A 420 12.54 -14.47 7.22
C VAL A 420 11.50 -13.75 8.07
N ILE A 421 11.25 -14.27 9.26
CA ILE A 421 10.25 -13.74 10.18
C ILE A 421 10.98 -13.22 11.42
N HIS A 422 10.76 -11.95 11.76
CA HIS A 422 11.26 -11.35 13.00
C HIS A 422 10.18 -11.44 14.08
N LEU A 423 10.59 -11.86 15.28
CA LEU A 423 9.71 -12.12 16.41
C LEU A 423 9.88 -11.05 17.50
N SER A 424 8.76 -10.68 18.13
CA SER A 424 8.76 -9.99 19.42
C SER A 424 9.30 -10.90 20.54
N PRO A 425 9.61 -10.37 21.72
CA PRO A 425 9.92 -11.19 22.90
C PRO A 425 8.80 -12.15 23.30
N SER A 426 7.55 -11.87 22.93
CA SER A 426 6.36 -12.71 23.18
C SER A 426 6.09 -13.74 22.08
N GLY A 427 6.94 -13.82 21.05
CA GLY A 427 6.83 -14.80 19.96
C GLY A 427 5.84 -14.41 18.86
N GLU A 428 5.43 -13.14 18.80
CA GLU A 428 4.58 -12.62 17.73
C GLU A 428 5.44 -12.20 16.54
N GLY A 429 5.00 -12.47 15.32
CA GLY A 429 5.66 -11.97 14.12
C GLY A 429 5.49 -10.46 13.99
N VAL A 430 6.55 -9.68 14.17
CA VAL A 430 6.51 -8.21 14.08
C VAL A 430 6.88 -7.69 12.70
N ASN A 431 7.66 -8.45 11.95
CA ASN A 431 8.04 -8.13 10.58
C ASN A 431 8.46 -9.39 9.84
N PHE A 432 8.24 -9.44 8.54
CA PHE A 432 8.73 -10.56 7.73
C PHE A 432 9.08 -10.13 6.30
N VAL A 433 10.01 -10.87 5.72
CA VAL A 433 10.38 -10.76 4.31
C VAL A 433 10.19 -12.12 3.66
N MET A 434 9.59 -12.15 2.47
CA MET A 434 9.33 -13.39 1.73
C MET A 434 9.92 -13.28 0.32
N ASN A 435 10.62 -14.33 -0.10
CA ASN A 435 11.03 -14.54 -1.49
C ASN A 435 10.14 -15.64 -2.09
N ASP A 436 9.25 -15.24 -2.95
CA ASP A 436 8.25 -16.08 -3.63
C ASP A 436 8.37 -15.99 -5.16
N LYS A 437 9.30 -15.16 -5.66
CA LYS A 437 9.51 -14.92 -7.10
C LYS A 437 10.67 -15.73 -7.70
N CYS A 438 11.51 -16.31 -6.86
CA CYS A 438 12.69 -17.04 -7.33
C CYS A 438 12.82 -18.37 -6.59
N ALA A 439 12.88 -19.46 -7.32
CA ALA A 439 13.06 -20.79 -6.76
C ALA A 439 14.44 -21.01 -6.12
N ALA A 440 15.42 -20.14 -6.38
CA ALA A 440 16.74 -20.22 -5.80
C ALA A 440 16.66 -20.12 -4.27
N GLY A 441 17.24 -21.10 -3.54
CA GLY A 441 17.18 -21.17 -2.09
C GLY A 441 15.90 -21.75 -1.52
N THR A 442 15.00 -22.27 -2.34
CA THR A 442 13.82 -23.03 -1.87
C THR A 442 14.12 -24.51 -1.72
N GLY A 443 13.28 -25.25 -0.97
CA GLY A 443 13.43 -26.69 -0.76
C GLY A 443 13.50 -27.49 -2.06
N ARG A 444 12.66 -27.19 -3.05
CA ARG A 444 12.70 -27.84 -4.38
C ARG A 444 13.99 -27.57 -5.14
N PHE A 445 14.52 -26.37 -5.06
CA PHE A 445 15.82 -26.06 -5.66
C PHE A 445 16.92 -26.88 -5.01
N MET A 446 16.95 -26.95 -3.68
CA MET A 446 17.95 -27.75 -2.94
C MET A 446 17.84 -29.25 -3.25
N GLU A 447 16.62 -29.79 -3.33
CA GLU A 447 16.40 -31.20 -3.73
C GLU A 447 16.89 -31.47 -5.17
N ALA A 448 16.62 -30.56 -6.11
CA ALA A 448 17.06 -30.69 -7.49
C ALA A 448 18.59 -30.64 -7.62
N MET A 449 19.26 -29.84 -6.81
CA MET A 449 20.71 -29.72 -6.80
C MET A 449 21.41 -30.87 -6.04
N ALA A 450 20.70 -31.56 -5.15
CA ALA A 450 21.22 -32.70 -4.39
C ALA A 450 21.16 -34.03 -5.15
N ARG A 451 20.42 -34.13 -6.26
CA ARG A 451 20.31 -35.29 -7.17
C ARG A 451 21.38 -35.25 -8.23
#